data_d709ddfde7619d37efd5380e99c8b2bf
#
_entry.id   d709ddfde7619d37efd5380e99c8b2bf
#
_cell.length_a   1.000
_cell.length_b   1.000
_cell.length_c   1.000
_cell.angle_alpha   90.00
_cell.angle_beta   90.00
_cell.angle_gamma   90.00
#
_symmetry.space_group_name_H-M   'P 1'
#
loop_
_entity.id
_entity.type
_entity.pdbx_description
1 polymer ?
#
loop_
_entity_poly.entity_id
_entity_poly.type
_entity_poly.pdbx_seq_one_letter_code
_entity_poly.pdbx_strand_id
1 'polypeptide(L)'
;EGSNVLSYKQETSGNKKTYLEASLNYGRTFNDDHRVSALFLFNQQSKLLYPKGTLEDAIPYRMMGIAGRATYSWKDRYFAEFNIGYNGAENFSPKHRFGTFPAFGVGWVVSNEKFWQPLSKAVSFLKIRYTDGKVGNSEVSDRRFMYLDQMKENGDYGYKFGPNGTKWSGYETVNMAVDLIWEESRKQDR
;
A
#
# COMPACT_ATOMS: atom_id res chain seq x y z
N GLU A 1 -46.87 20.70 19.18
CA GLU A 1 -47.40 21.39 17.99
C GLU A 1 -46.46 21.06 16.84
N GLY A 2 -46.95 20.31 15.85
CA GLY A 2 -46.18 19.95 14.67
C GLY A 2 -46.06 21.15 13.72
N SER A 3 -44.90 21.33 13.12
CA SER A 3 -44.71 22.35 12.08
C SER A 3 -45.45 21.92 10.80
N ASN A 4 -46.33 22.79 10.30
CA ASN A 4 -47.00 22.59 9.01
C ASN A 4 -46.10 22.92 7.79
N VAL A 5 -44.80 23.11 8.00
CA VAL A 5 -43.84 23.41 6.94
C VAL A 5 -43.08 22.16 6.58
N LEU A 6 -43.14 21.76 5.33
CA LEU A 6 -42.31 20.69 4.78
C LEU A 6 -40.84 21.17 4.75
N SER A 7 -39.95 20.44 5.43
CA SER A 7 -38.53 20.66 5.35
C SER A 7 -37.91 19.62 4.42
N TYR A 8 -37.04 20.07 3.53
CA TYR A 8 -36.25 19.19 2.66
C TYR A 8 -34.77 19.33 2.97
N LYS A 9 -34.12 18.21 3.24
CA LYS A 9 -32.66 18.14 3.41
C LYS A 9 -32.10 17.18 2.39
N GLN A 10 -31.21 17.66 1.54
CA GLN A 10 -30.50 16.83 0.59
C GLN A 10 -29.04 16.67 1.05
N GLU A 11 -28.59 15.43 1.14
CA GLU A 11 -27.18 15.11 1.36
C GLU A 11 -26.64 14.44 0.11
N THR A 12 -25.51 14.93 -0.38
CA THR A 12 -24.86 14.37 -1.56
C THR A 12 -23.49 13.86 -1.16
N SER A 13 -23.21 12.61 -1.46
CA SER A 13 -21.89 12.00 -1.28
C SER A 13 -21.37 11.48 -2.61
N GLY A 14 -20.06 11.46 -2.74
CA GLY A 14 -19.40 10.95 -3.94
C GLY A 14 -17.91 10.70 -3.71
N ASN A 15 -17.30 10.02 -4.64
CA ASN A 15 -15.85 9.87 -4.66
C ASN A 15 -15.32 10.02 -6.08
N LYS A 16 -14.09 10.51 -6.20
CA LYS A 16 -13.34 10.54 -7.44
C LYS A 16 -12.08 9.72 -7.23
N LYS A 17 -11.92 8.64 -8.00
CA LYS A 17 -10.71 7.82 -8.01
C LYS A 17 -10.07 7.90 -9.38
N THR A 18 -8.79 8.27 -9.41
CA THR A 18 -7.93 8.18 -10.59
C THR A 18 -6.91 7.09 -10.36
N TYR A 19 -6.79 6.17 -11.31
CA TYR A 19 -5.81 5.09 -11.26
C TYR A 19 -5.08 5.06 -12.60
N LEU A 20 -3.76 5.03 -12.53
CA LEU A 20 -2.86 4.88 -13.67
C LEU A 20 -1.99 3.65 -13.42
N GLU A 21 -1.90 2.78 -14.41
CA GLU A 21 -1.01 1.63 -14.39
C GLU A 21 -0.28 1.51 -15.71
N ALA A 22 0.99 1.16 -15.64
CA ALA A 22 1.80 0.81 -16.79
C ALA A 22 2.59 -0.47 -16.47
N SER A 23 2.59 -1.43 -17.37
CA SER A 23 3.33 -2.68 -17.19
C SER A 23 4.13 -3.05 -18.43
N LEU A 24 5.30 -3.63 -18.18
CA LEU A 24 6.16 -4.21 -19.20
C LEU A 24 6.41 -5.67 -18.84
N ASN A 25 6.04 -6.56 -19.76
CA ASN A 25 6.22 -7.99 -19.62
C ASN A 25 7.25 -8.48 -20.63
N TYR A 26 8.18 -9.31 -20.16
CA TYR A 26 9.14 -10.01 -20.98
C TYR A 26 9.07 -11.50 -20.69
N GLY A 27 9.11 -12.32 -21.72
CA GLY A 27 9.17 -13.78 -21.59
C GLY A 27 9.92 -14.39 -22.74
N ARG A 28 10.88 -15.27 -22.44
CA ARG A 28 11.65 -15.99 -23.45
C ARG A 28 12.12 -17.36 -22.96
N THR A 29 12.09 -18.32 -23.87
CA THR A 29 12.70 -19.63 -23.67
C THR A 29 13.98 -19.71 -24.50
N PHE A 30 15.08 -20.13 -23.87
CA PHE A 30 16.38 -20.30 -24.50
C PHE A 30 16.72 -21.81 -24.50
N ASN A 31 17.18 -22.32 -25.62
CA ASN A 31 17.59 -23.71 -25.81
C ASN A 31 16.56 -24.74 -25.31
N ASP A 32 15.25 -24.42 -25.39
CA ASP A 32 14.11 -25.21 -24.92
C ASP A 32 14.10 -25.58 -23.42
N ASP A 33 15.22 -25.38 -22.74
CA ASP A 33 15.45 -25.77 -21.35
C ASP A 33 15.34 -24.61 -20.35
N HIS A 34 15.64 -23.39 -20.79
CA HIS A 34 15.74 -22.22 -19.90
C HIS A 34 14.59 -21.24 -20.18
N ARG A 35 13.66 -21.14 -19.26
CA ARG A 35 12.55 -20.18 -19.37
C ARG A 35 12.78 -19.01 -18.40
N VAL A 36 12.79 -17.81 -18.96
CA VAL A 36 12.93 -16.55 -18.21
C VAL A 36 11.69 -15.73 -18.41
N SER A 37 11.14 -15.15 -17.34
CA SER A 37 10.17 -14.07 -17.45
C SER A 37 10.48 -12.93 -16.49
N ALA A 38 10.10 -11.73 -16.92
CA ALA A 38 10.23 -10.52 -16.12
C ALA A 38 8.96 -9.66 -16.27
N LEU A 39 8.53 -9.06 -15.19
CA LEU A 39 7.48 -8.07 -15.14
C LEU A 39 8.01 -6.83 -14.45
N PHE A 40 7.79 -5.68 -15.04
CA PHE A 40 7.90 -4.39 -14.40
C PHE A 40 6.52 -3.73 -14.39
N LEU A 41 6.11 -3.22 -13.24
CA LEU A 41 4.83 -2.57 -13.04
C LEU A 41 5.05 -1.22 -12.35
N PHE A 42 4.42 -0.19 -12.88
CA PHE A 42 4.23 1.09 -12.22
C PHE A 42 2.74 1.31 -11.99
N ASN A 43 2.37 1.77 -10.80
CA ASN A 43 1.02 2.20 -10.52
C ASN A 43 0.98 3.50 -9.71
N GLN A 44 -0.09 4.26 -9.90
CA GLN A 44 -0.39 5.47 -9.15
C GLN A 44 -1.90 5.56 -8.94
N GLN A 45 -2.29 5.88 -7.72
CA GLN A 45 -3.69 6.07 -7.36
C GLN A 45 -3.88 7.38 -6.63
N SER A 46 -4.97 8.09 -6.97
CA SER A 46 -5.45 9.25 -6.25
C SER A 46 -6.95 9.10 -5.99
N LYS A 47 -7.38 9.22 -4.74
CA LYS A 47 -8.78 9.11 -4.33
C LYS A 47 -9.18 10.36 -3.55
N LEU A 48 -10.27 10.99 -3.95
CA LEU A 48 -10.87 12.15 -3.29
C LEU A 48 -12.30 11.81 -2.87
N LEU A 49 -12.63 12.09 -1.62
CA LEU A 49 -13.96 11.85 -1.05
C LEU A 49 -14.75 13.15 -0.97
N TYR A 50 -16.08 13.08 -1.09
CA TYR A 50 -17.04 14.15 -0.92
C TYR A 50 -18.21 13.68 -0.03
N PRO A 51 -18.79 14.51 0.87
CA PRO A 51 -18.40 15.88 1.15
C PRO A 51 -17.07 15.99 1.88
N LYS A 52 -16.44 17.16 1.79
CA LYS A 52 -15.22 17.48 2.52
C LYS A 52 -15.61 18.03 3.88
N GLY A 53 -15.53 17.18 4.90
CA GLY A 53 -15.86 17.58 6.27
C GLY A 53 -14.74 18.36 6.96
N THR A 54 -13.50 18.01 6.64
CA THR A 54 -12.30 18.60 7.23
C THR A 54 -11.31 19.04 6.14
N LEU A 55 -10.29 19.81 6.53
CA LEU A 55 -9.18 20.15 5.63
C LEU A 55 -8.45 18.90 5.16
N GLU A 56 -8.32 17.90 6.02
CA GLU A 56 -7.67 16.63 5.69
C GLU A 56 -8.45 15.85 4.62
N ASP A 57 -9.78 15.87 4.67
CA ASP A 57 -10.64 15.25 3.65
C ASP A 57 -10.57 15.98 2.31
N ALA A 58 -10.18 17.26 2.32
CA ALA A 58 -9.98 18.03 1.12
C ALA A 58 -8.73 17.62 0.32
N ILE A 59 -7.78 16.92 0.96
CA ILE A 59 -6.55 16.45 0.34
C ILE A 59 -6.78 15.04 -0.22
N PRO A 60 -6.48 14.78 -1.51
CA PRO A 60 -6.62 13.44 -2.08
C PRO A 60 -5.76 12.41 -1.35
N TYR A 61 -6.23 11.17 -1.25
CA TYR A 61 -5.41 10.03 -0.84
C TYR A 61 -4.56 9.59 -2.03
N ARG A 62 -3.25 9.67 -1.89
CA ARG A 62 -2.31 9.32 -2.96
C ARG A 62 -1.42 8.17 -2.55
N MET A 63 -1.30 7.22 -3.46
CA MET A 63 -0.38 6.09 -3.35
C MET A 63 0.29 5.90 -4.69
N MET A 64 1.54 5.49 -4.67
CA MET A 64 2.26 5.09 -5.87
C MET A 64 3.16 3.90 -5.58
N GLY A 65 3.42 3.09 -6.60
CA GLY A 65 4.26 1.93 -6.45
C GLY A 65 4.96 1.54 -7.73
N ILE A 66 6.12 0.92 -7.53
CA ILE A 66 6.86 0.20 -8.56
C ILE A 66 6.98 -1.24 -8.09
N ALA A 67 6.69 -2.20 -8.95
CA ALA A 67 6.91 -3.60 -8.67
C ALA A 67 7.74 -4.24 -9.79
N GLY A 68 8.66 -5.09 -9.39
CA GLY A 68 9.45 -5.92 -10.29
C GLY A 68 9.30 -7.39 -9.92
N ARG A 69 9.18 -8.25 -10.92
CA ARG A 69 9.18 -9.70 -10.77
C ARG A 69 10.10 -10.31 -11.82
N ALA A 70 10.94 -11.23 -11.42
CA ALA A 70 11.73 -12.04 -12.30
C ALA A 70 11.55 -13.51 -11.94
N THR A 71 11.32 -14.36 -12.94
CA THR A 71 11.23 -15.80 -12.76
C THR A 71 12.17 -16.51 -13.70
N TYR A 72 12.72 -17.60 -13.21
CA TYR A 72 13.57 -18.47 -13.99
C TYR A 72 13.18 -19.92 -13.76
N SER A 73 13.10 -20.71 -14.81
CA SER A 73 12.98 -22.15 -14.70
C SER A 73 13.95 -22.86 -15.62
N TRP A 74 14.54 -23.96 -15.11
CA TRP A 74 15.43 -24.83 -15.86
C TRP A 74 14.86 -26.24 -15.95
N LYS A 75 14.64 -26.69 -17.20
CA LYS A 75 14.11 -28.03 -17.53
C LYS A 75 12.81 -28.39 -16.82
N ASP A 76 12.02 -27.38 -16.44
CA ASP A 76 10.81 -27.55 -15.62
C ASP A 76 11.03 -28.35 -14.32
N ARG A 77 12.27 -28.32 -13.80
CA ARG A 77 12.67 -28.97 -12.56
C ARG A 77 13.02 -27.97 -11.47
N TYR A 78 13.82 -26.96 -11.81
CA TYR A 78 14.30 -25.95 -10.88
C TYR A 78 13.65 -24.61 -11.20
N PHE A 79 13.16 -23.97 -10.17
CA PHE A 79 12.45 -22.69 -10.27
C PHE A 79 13.06 -21.70 -9.30
N ALA A 80 13.26 -20.50 -9.75
CA ALA A 80 13.64 -19.37 -8.93
C ALA A 80 12.73 -18.18 -9.27
N GLU A 81 12.31 -17.45 -8.25
CA GLU A 81 11.50 -16.26 -8.38
C GLU A 81 12.03 -15.17 -7.46
N PHE A 82 12.09 -13.95 -7.97
CA PHE A 82 12.43 -12.77 -7.22
C PHE A 82 11.35 -11.71 -7.46
N ASN A 83 10.85 -11.13 -6.39
CA ASN A 83 9.88 -10.04 -6.42
C ASN A 83 10.44 -8.88 -5.60
N ILE A 84 10.18 -7.66 -6.04
CA ILE A 84 10.47 -6.45 -5.30
C ILE A 84 9.32 -5.47 -5.46
N GLY A 85 8.80 -4.95 -4.36
CA GLY A 85 7.86 -3.84 -4.32
C GLY A 85 8.53 -2.62 -3.71
N TYR A 86 8.34 -1.46 -4.34
CA TYR A 86 8.73 -0.16 -3.81
C TYR A 86 7.50 0.74 -3.82
N ASN A 87 6.90 0.92 -2.65
CA ASN A 87 5.60 1.57 -2.51
C ASN A 87 5.71 2.82 -1.65
N GLY A 88 4.99 3.87 -2.05
CA GLY A 88 4.91 5.13 -1.31
C GLY A 88 3.47 5.48 -0.96
N ALA A 89 3.26 5.97 0.27
CA ALA A 89 1.99 6.45 0.79
C ALA A 89 2.14 7.81 1.47
N GLU A 90 1.20 8.71 1.23
CA GLU A 90 1.23 10.09 1.80
C GLU A 90 1.00 10.11 3.31
N ASN A 91 0.54 9.04 3.91
CA ASN A 91 0.31 8.97 5.36
C ASN A 91 1.59 9.07 6.19
N PHE A 92 2.73 8.81 5.57
CA PHE A 92 4.04 8.85 6.22
C PHE A 92 4.79 10.16 5.94
N SER A 93 5.68 10.51 6.86
CA SER A 93 6.59 11.64 6.70
C SER A 93 7.45 11.48 5.43
N PRO A 94 7.97 12.56 4.86
CA PRO A 94 8.80 12.48 3.64
C PRO A 94 9.98 11.51 3.75
N LYS A 95 10.52 11.29 4.96
CA LYS A 95 11.64 10.37 5.22
C LYS A 95 11.21 8.89 5.17
N HIS A 96 9.98 8.58 5.59
CA HIS A 96 9.47 7.21 5.74
C HIS A 96 8.35 6.88 4.75
N ARG A 97 8.13 7.77 3.78
CA ARG A 97 7.06 7.66 2.79
C ARG A 97 7.14 6.42 1.92
N PHE A 98 8.36 5.98 1.61
CA PHE A 98 8.59 4.83 0.73
C PHE A 98 9.12 3.63 1.50
N GLY A 99 8.51 2.46 1.24
CA GLY A 99 8.95 1.18 1.77
C GLY A 99 9.38 0.23 0.65
N THR A 100 10.39 -0.59 0.93
CA THR A 100 10.90 -1.61 -0.01
C THR A 100 10.61 -3.01 0.53
N PHE A 101 9.97 -3.83 -0.28
CA PHE A 101 9.43 -5.13 0.09
C PHE A 101 9.94 -6.22 -0.87
N PRO A 102 11.15 -6.77 -0.61
CA PRO A 102 11.68 -7.87 -1.40
C PRO A 102 11.06 -9.21 -0.98
N ALA A 103 10.92 -10.12 -1.94
CA ALA A 103 10.58 -11.51 -1.70
C ALA A 103 11.28 -12.39 -2.72
N PHE A 104 11.66 -13.60 -2.30
CA PHE A 104 12.25 -14.59 -3.17
C PHE A 104 11.67 -15.98 -2.91
N GLY A 105 11.69 -16.81 -3.92
CA GLY A 105 11.27 -18.19 -3.84
C GLY A 105 12.14 -19.10 -4.69
N VAL A 106 12.33 -20.31 -4.22
CA VAL A 106 12.95 -21.39 -4.97
C VAL A 106 12.09 -22.63 -4.92
N GLY A 107 12.10 -23.41 -5.98
CA GLY A 107 11.32 -24.62 -6.08
C GLY A 107 12.07 -25.70 -6.85
N TRP A 108 11.88 -26.94 -6.43
CA TRP A 108 12.41 -28.11 -7.09
C TRP A 108 11.29 -29.13 -7.30
N VAL A 109 11.06 -29.50 -8.55
CA VAL A 109 10.13 -30.57 -8.91
C VAL A 109 10.90 -31.87 -8.98
N VAL A 110 10.94 -32.54 -7.84
CA VAL A 110 11.69 -33.81 -7.67
C VAL A 110 11.16 -34.90 -8.61
N SER A 111 9.86 -34.92 -8.84
CA SER A 111 9.21 -35.90 -9.72
C SER A 111 9.66 -35.82 -11.19
N ASN A 112 10.26 -34.69 -11.61
CA ASN A 112 10.81 -34.55 -12.97
C ASN A 112 12.26 -35.06 -13.09
N GLU A 113 12.86 -35.55 -12.00
CA GLU A 113 14.20 -36.09 -12.02
C GLU A 113 14.24 -37.55 -12.53
N LYS A 114 15.32 -37.92 -13.21
CA LYS A 114 15.48 -39.29 -13.77
C LYS A 114 15.43 -40.38 -12.69
N PHE A 115 15.97 -40.10 -11.49
CA PHE A 115 15.96 -41.06 -10.39
C PHE A 115 14.59 -41.30 -9.79
N TRP A 116 13.61 -40.42 -10.06
CA TRP A 116 12.22 -40.55 -9.54
C TRP A 116 11.36 -41.53 -10.36
N GLN A 117 11.79 -41.88 -11.59
CA GLN A 117 10.99 -42.72 -12.49
C GLN A 117 10.47 -44.02 -11.85
N PRO A 118 11.21 -44.77 -11.03
CA PRO A 118 10.70 -45.98 -10.40
C PRO A 118 9.55 -45.69 -9.40
N LEU A 119 9.54 -44.52 -8.76
CA LEU A 119 8.57 -44.11 -7.75
C LEU A 119 7.34 -43.40 -8.37
N SER A 120 7.39 -43.04 -9.64
CA SER A 120 6.31 -42.28 -10.32
C SER A 120 4.96 -43.02 -10.32
N LYS A 121 4.96 -44.36 -10.24
CA LYS A 121 3.75 -45.17 -10.14
C LYS A 121 3.02 -44.99 -8.81
N ALA A 122 3.75 -44.71 -7.73
CA ALA A 122 3.19 -44.51 -6.39
C ALA A 122 2.96 -43.01 -6.10
N VAL A 123 3.92 -42.15 -6.49
CA VAL A 123 3.87 -40.69 -6.28
C VAL A 123 4.15 -40.02 -7.61
N SER A 124 3.10 -39.61 -8.31
CA SER A 124 3.18 -39.01 -9.64
C SER A 124 3.76 -37.59 -9.65
N PHE A 125 3.62 -36.85 -8.56
CA PHE A 125 4.10 -35.47 -8.46
C PHE A 125 4.64 -35.16 -7.06
N LEU A 126 5.89 -34.68 -7.00
CA LEU A 126 6.51 -34.16 -5.78
C LEU A 126 7.25 -32.87 -6.12
N LYS A 127 6.87 -31.77 -5.43
CA LYS A 127 7.54 -30.47 -5.52
C LYS A 127 7.89 -29.97 -4.12
N ILE A 128 9.13 -29.57 -3.95
CA ILE A 128 9.61 -28.89 -2.75
C ILE A 128 9.78 -27.41 -3.09
N ARG A 129 9.34 -26.53 -2.21
CA ARG A 129 9.48 -25.08 -2.39
C ARG A 129 9.89 -24.42 -1.08
N TYR A 130 10.61 -23.32 -1.20
CA TYR A 130 10.91 -22.41 -0.11
C TYR A 130 10.66 -20.97 -0.57
N THR A 131 9.99 -20.20 0.26
CA THR A 131 9.75 -18.78 0.01
C THR A 131 10.08 -17.96 1.25
N ASP A 132 10.64 -16.78 1.03
CA ASP A 132 10.90 -15.77 2.07
C ASP A 132 10.55 -14.40 1.49
N GLY A 133 9.75 -13.64 2.19
CA GLY A 133 9.30 -12.35 1.71
C GLY A 133 8.97 -11.38 2.84
N LYS A 134 9.18 -10.11 2.53
CA LYS A 134 8.81 -8.97 3.37
C LYS A 134 7.59 -8.29 2.76
N VAL A 135 6.59 -8.00 3.60
CA VAL A 135 5.36 -7.31 3.23
C VAL A 135 5.21 -6.07 4.09
N GLY A 136 4.75 -4.98 3.50
CA GLY A 136 4.48 -3.73 4.20
C GLY A 136 3.00 -3.37 4.19
N ASN A 137 2.54 -2.79 5.28
CA ASN A 137 1.22 -2.21 5.40
C ASN A 137 1.34 -0.70 5.66
N SER A 138 0.59 0.10 4.90
CA SER A 138 0.53 1.56 5.05
C SER A 138 -0.69 2.06 5.82
N GLU A 139 -1.66 1.17 6.08
CA GLU A 139 -2.88 1.49 6.83
C GLU A 139 -2.65 1.27 8.33
N VAL A 140 -1.76 2.06 8.93
CA VAL A 140 -1.34 1.93 10.33
C VAL A 140 -2.27 2.69 11.27
N SER A 141 -3.09 3.61 10.73
CA SER A 141 -4.01 4.45 11.51
C SER A 141 -5.13 4.99 10.65
N ASP A 142 -6.29 5.21 11.26
CA ASP A 142 -7.43 5.92 10.64
C ASP A 142 -7.15 7.42 10.45
N ARG A 143 -6.13 7.96 11.15
CA ARG A 143 -5.74 9.37 11.06
C ARG A 143 -4.70 9.56 9.96
N ARG A 144 -4.89 10.65 9.21
CA ARG A 144 -3.97 11.09 8.16
C ARG A 144 -2.93 12.06 8.69
N PHE A 145 -1.79 12.12 8.02
CA PHE A 145 -0.73 13.10 8.30
C PHE A 145 -0.31 13.19 9.77
N MET A 146 -0.24 12.05 10.46
CA MET A 146 0.12 12.01 11.88
C MET A 146 1.50 12.61 12.19
N TYR A 147 2.34 12.79 11.18
CA TYR A 147 3.64 13.44 11.30
C TYR A 147 3.55 14.99 11.36
N LEU A 148 2.34 15.56 11.32
CA LEU A 148 2.08 16.98 11.47
C LEU A 148 1.33 17.25 12.78
N ASP A 149 1.74 18.30 13.48
CA ASP A 149 0.98 18.83 14.61
C ASP A 149 -0.35 19.38 14.10
N GLN A 150 -1.43 19.01 14.79
CA GLN A 150 -2.76 19.53 14.49
C GLN A 150 -3.15 20.54 15.56
N MET A 151 -3.44 21.74 15.11
CA MET A 151 -3.92 22.82 15.94
C MET A 151 -5.37 23.15 15.61
N LYS A 152 -6.15 23.51 16.60
CA LYS A 152 -7.47 24.10 16.40
C LYS A 152 -7.55 25.45 17.10
N GLU A 153 -8.39 26.31 16.59
CA GLU A 153 -8.74 27.56 17.25
C GLU A 153 -9.54 27.28 18.53
N ASN A 154 -9.10 27.86 19.65
CA ASN A 154 -9.77 27.73 20.93
C ASN A 154 -10.00 29.10 21.53
N GLY A 155 -11.27 29.50 21.64
CA GLY A 155 -11.67 30.79 22.19
C GLY A 155 -11.30 31.00 23.65
N ASP A 156 -11.05 29.94 24.42
CA ASP A 156 -10.72 30.05 25.85
C ASP A 156 -9.29 30.57 26.07
N TYR A 157 -8.40 30.37 25.10
CA TYR A 157 -7.02 30.88 25.14
C TYR A 157 -6.83 32.24 24.46
N GLY A 158 -7.94 32.90 24.09
CA GLY A 158 -7.88 34.17 23.38
C GLY A 158 -7.75 35.39 24.29
N TYR A 159 -7.34 36.49 23.69
CA TYR A 159 -7.29 37.80 24.32
C TYR A 159 -8.32 38.77 23.75
N LYS A 160 -8.75 39.72 24.55
CA LYS A 160 -9.61 40.83 24.12
C LYS A 160 -8.76 42.07 23.88
N PHE A 161 -8.89 42.70 22.74
CA PHE A 161 -8.17 43.90 22.35
C PHE A 161 -9.13 45.05 22.02
N GLY A 162 -8.64 46.26 22.28
CA GLY A 162 -9.30 47.52 21.95
C GLY A 162 -10.48 47.89 22.86
N PRO A 163 -11.03 49.08 22.67
CA PRO A 163 -12.09 49.65 23.53
C PRO A 163 -13.39 48.86 23.48
N ASN A 164 -13.67 48.14 22.39
CA ASN A 164 -14.88 47.32 22.19
C ASN A 164 -14.64 45.83 22.58
N GLY A 165 -13.48 45.50 23.15
CA GLY A 165 -13.19 44.16 23.61
C GLY A 165 -13.25 43.09 22.52
N THR A 166 -12.78 43.38 21.28
CA THR A 166 -12.71 42.41 20.21
C THR A 166 -11.90 41.21 20.65
N LYS A 167 -12.54 40.05 20.66
CA LYS A 167 -11.89 38.80 21.10
C LYS A 167 -11.14 38.16 19.93
N TRP A 168 -9.87 37.84 20.16
CA TRP A 168 -9.07 36.98 19.30
C TRP A 168 -9.00 35.61 19.93
N SER A 169 -9.32 34.59 19.20
CA SER A 169 -9.18 33.21 19.63
C SER A 169 -7.72 32.80 19.71
N GLY A 170 -7.38 32.03 20.72
CA GLY A 170 -6.09 31.35 20.79
C GLY A 170 -6.11 30.04 20.02
N TYR A 171 -5.00 29.33 20.04
CA TYR A 171 -4.84 28.02 19.43
C TYR A 171 -4.43 27.00 20.48
N GLU A 172 -4.91 25.78 20.32
CA GLU A 172 -4.44 24.65 21.11
C GLU A 172 -3.97 23.51 20.19
N THR A 173 -2.94 22.80 20.61
CA THR A 173 -2.49 21.57 19.93
C THR A 173 -3.45 20.44 20.26
N VAL A 174 -4.16 19.93 19.28
CA VAL A 174 -5.09 18.80 19.44
C VAL A 174 -4.35 17.50 19.40
N ASN A 175 -3.36 17.40 18.53
CA ASN A 175 -2.57 16.20 18.33
C ASN A 175 -1.11 16.59 18.09
N MET A 176 -0.21 15.96 18.82
CA MET A 176 1.23 16.05 18.57
C MET A 176 1.62 15.18 17.38
N ALA A 177 2.63 15.61 16.65
CA ALA A 177 3.22 14.85 15.57
C ALA A 177 3.78 13.52 16.06
N VAL A 178 3.47 12.44 15.32
CA VAL A 178 4.03 11.11 15.53
C VAL A 178 4.63 10.63 14.23
N ASP A 179 5.93 10.38 14.20
CA ASP A 179 6.60 9.88 13.00
C ASP A 179 6.39 8.38 12.86
N LEU A 180 5.43 8.00 12.03
CA LEU A 180 5.09 6.62 11.75
C LEU A 180 5.96 6.07 10.62
N ILE A 181 6.24 4.79 10.70
CA ILE A 181 6.91 4.00 9.67
C ILE A 181 5.99 2.90 9.17
N TRP A 182 6.35 2.29 8.04
CA TRP A 182 5.67 1.11 7.53
C TRP A 182 5.63 0.00 8.56
N GLU A 183 4.46 -0.60 8.73
CA GLU A 183 4.34 -1.86 9.43
C GLU A 183 4.90 -2.96 8.52
N GLU A 184 5.90 -3.71 9.01
CA GLU A 184 6.60 -4.71 8.21
C GLU A 184 6.38 -6.10 8.80
N SER A 185 6.00 -7.03 7.94
CA SER A 185 5.89 -8.45 8.28
C SER A 185 6.81 -9.27 7.39
N ARG A 186 7.55 -10.20 7.99
CA ARG A 186 8.34 -11.19 7.25
C ARG A 186 7.63 -12.53 7.29
N LYS A 187 7.44 -13.13 6.13
CA LYS A 187 6.77 -14.41 5.96
C LYS A 187 7.73 -15.42 5.32
N GLN A 188 7.86 -16.58 5.96
CA GLN A 188 8.63 -17.71 5.44
C GLN A 188 7.72 -18.92 5.32
N ASP A 189 7.82 -19.65 4.20
CA ASP A 189 7.02 -20.85 3.92
C ASP A 189 7.94 -21.94 3.33
N ARG A 190 7.70 -23.19 3.73
CA ARG A 190 8.50 -24.37 3.36
C ARG A 190 7.62 -25.45 2.77
#